data_d09089401735162f5833d768705bb85c
#
_entry.id   d09089401735162f5833d768705bb85c
#
_cell.length_a   1.000
_cell.length_b   1.000
_cell.length_c   1.000
_cell.angle_alpha   90.00
_cell.angle_beta   90.00
_cell.angle_gamma   90.00
#
_symmetry.space_group_name_H-M   'P 1'
#
loop_
_entity.id
_entity.type
_entity.pdbx_description
1 polymer ?
#
loop_
_entity_poly.entity_id
_entity_poly.type
_entity_poly.pdbx_seq_one_letter_code
_entity_poly.pdbx_strand_id
1 'polypeptide(L)'
;MRKEKEEIISTKNVKKGEVGIERLNIRDERGQLRLSVKPEDLLYFESADNYVITYFRKDQRVVKELIRTSLKRIETELVEQNCVRCHRSFVVNLQNVSSIKKRGRSYEISIEGVKTPIPISRGYVKIIQDLLII
;
A
#
# COMPACT_ATOMS: atom_id res chain seq x y z
N MET A 1 -14.34 9.81 16.99
CA MET A 1 -13.81 8.49 16.89
C MET A 1 -13.05 8.28 15.62
N ARG A 2 -13.75 8.19 14.52
CA ARG A 2 -13.04 8.00 13.28
C ARG A 2 -12.16 9.16 12.95
N LYS A 3 -12.63 10.36 13.24
CA LYS A 3 -11.83 11.54 13.00
C LYS A 3 -10.53 11.50 13.77
N GLU A 4 -10.61 11.04 15.00
CA GLU A 4 -9.42 10.96 15.81
C GLU A 4 -8.39 10.03 15.20
N LYS A 5 -8.86 8.89 14.71
CA LYS A 5 -7.96 7.96 14.05
C LYS A 5 -7.33 8.59 12.84
N GLU A 6 -8.13 9.26 12.03
CA GLU A 6 -7.63 9.90 10.84
C GLU A 6 -6.63 10.97 11.18
N GLU A 7 -6.89 11.72 12.22
CA GLU A 7 -5.98 12.78 12.62
C GLU A 7 -4.64 12.21 13.05
N ILE A 8 -4.67 11.11 13.79
CA ILE A 8 -3.44 10.49 14.24
C ILE A 8 -2.63 10.00 13.05
N ILE A 9 -3.30 9.36 12.11
CA ILE A 9 -2.62 8.88 10.92
C ILE A 9 -2.06 10.05 10.12
N SER A 10 -2.84 11.11 10.00
CA SER A 10 -2.39 12.29 9.28
C SER A 10 -1.17 12.90 9.94
N THR A 11 -1.16 12.93 11.27
CA THR A 11 -0.03 13.47 11.99
C THR A 11 1.24 12.71 11.69
N LYS A 12 1.15 11.41 11.66
CA LYS A 12 2.30 10.59 11.32
C LYS A 12 2.80 10.91 9.92
N ASN A 13 1.88 11.04 9.01
CA ASN A 13 2.25 11.33 7.64
C ASN A 13 2.87 12.71 7.50
N VAL A 14 2.35 13.64 8.25
CA VAL A 14 2.91 14.99 8.23
C VAL A 14 4.35 14.95 8.72
N LYS A 15 4.60 14.19 9.76
CA LYS A 15 5.95 14.07 10.26
C LYS A 15 6.89 13.58 9.19
N LYS A 16 6.48 12.53 8.49
CA LYS A 16 7.31 12.01 7.43
C LYS A 16 7.53 13.03 6.35
N GLY A 17 6.49 13.77 6.04
CA GLY A 17 6.59 14.81 5.05
C GLY A 17 7.54 15.91 5.45
N GLU A 18 7.59 16.20 6.75
CA GLU A 18 8.48 17.24 7.24
C GLU A 18 9.94 16.84 7.11
N VAL A 19 10.21 15.58 7.32
CA VAL A 19 11.58 15.11 7.26
C VAL A 19 12.16 15.32 5.88
N GLY A 20 11.30 15.27 4.89
CA GLY A 20 11.75 15.49 3.55
C GLY A 20 10.63 15.12 2.62
N ILE A 21 10.65 15.70 1.47
CA ILE A 21 9.64 15.41 0.49
C ILE A 21 9.97 14.05 -0.07
N GLU A 22 9.52 13.08 0.62
CA GLU A 22 9.86 11.73 0.28
C GLU A 22 9.02 11.25 -0.86
N ARG A 23 9.70 10.75 -1.85
CA ARG A 23 9.01 9.99 -2.87
C ARG A 23 9.36 8.55 -2.63
N LEU A 24 8.43 7.66 -2.91
CA LEU A 24 8.69 6.24 -2.82
C LEU A 24 9.33 5.81 -4.13
N ASN A 25 10.51 5.24 -4.02
CA ASN A 25 11.28 4.82 -5.18
C ASN A 25 11.16 3.31 -5.32
N ILE A 26 10.60 2.88 -6.43
CA ILE A 26 10.40 1.47 -6.70
C ILE A 26 11.45 1.03 -7.68
N ARG A 27 12.25 0.05 -7.28
CA ARG A 27 13.36 -0.42 -8.10
C ARG A 27 13.12 -1.83 -8.55
N ASP A 28 13.70 -2.18 -9.69
CA ASP A 28 13.60 -3.55 -10.18
C ASP A 28 14.63 -4.42 -9.50
N GLU A 29 14.67 -5.69 -9.88
CA GLU A 29 15.56 -6.66 -9.22
C GLU A 29 17.03 -6.34 -9.45
N ARG A 30 17.34 -5.51 -10.42
CA ARG A 30 18.71 -5.08 -10.68
C ARG A 30 19.06 -3.80 -9.95
N GLY A 31 18.11 -3.24 -9.22
CA GLY A 31 18.34 -2.01 -8.49
C GLY A 31 18.11 -0.74 -9.30
N GLN A 32 17.62 -0.87 -10.52
CA GLN A 32 17.34 0.30 -11.34
C GLN A 32 16.04 0.95 -10.91
N LEU A 33 16.03 2.26 -10.84
CA LEU A 33 14.83 3.00 -10.48
C LEU A 33 13.83 2.91 -11.64
N ARG A 34 12.64 2.39 -11.33
CA ARG A 34 11.61 2.21 -12.33
C ARG A 34 10.42 3.13 -12.14
N LEU A 35 10.19 3.56 -10.91
CA LEU A 35 9.04 4.39 -10.60
C LEU A 35 9.35 5.21 -9.36
N SER A 36 9.02 6.48 -9.41
CA SER A 36 9.13 7.36 -8.25
C SER A 36 7.76 8.00 -8.08
N VAL A 37 7.15 7.81 -6.92
CA VAL A 37 5.76 8.21 -6.72
C VAL A 37 5.60 8.79 -5.32
N LYS A 38 4.69 9.75 -5.18
CA LYS A 38 4.40 10.30 -3.86
C LYS A 38 3.68 9.26 -3.02
N PRO A 39 3.93 9.23 -1.71
CA PRO A 39 3.25 8.25 -0.85
C PRO A 39 1.73 8.29 -0.98
N GLU A 40 1.15 9.48 -1.09
CA GLU A 40 -0.29 9.60 -1.19
C GLU A 40 -0.85 9.07 -2.50
N ASP A 41 0.01 8.86 -3.49
CA ASP A 41 -0.42 8.35 -4.78
C ASP A 41 -0.18 6.86 -4.95
N LEU A 42 0.61 6.25 -4.09
CA LEU A 42 0.89 4.82 -4.20
C LEU A 42 -0.24 4.04 -3.54
N LEU A 43 -0.81 3.08 -4.26
CA LEU A 43 -1.98 2.37 -3.78
C LEU A 43 -1.65 0.97 -3.30
N TYR A 44 -1.24 0.09 -4.21
CA TYR A 44 -0.92 -1.28 -3.80
C TYR A 44 -0.13 -1.98 -4.89
N PHE A 45 0.35 -3.17 -4.55
CA PHE A 45 1.16 -4.00 -5.45
C PHE A 45 0.54 -5.38 -5.53
N GLU A 46 0.65 -5.97 -6.68
CA GLU A 46 0.12 -7.32 -6.92
C GLU A 46 1.18 -8.15 -7.62
N SER A 47 1.38 -9.39 -7.16
CA SER A 47 2.35 -10.26 -7.80
C SER A 47 1.82 -10.77 -9.13
N ALA A 48 2.70 -10.89 -10.12
CA ALA A 48 2.35 -11.37 -11.44
C ALA A 48 3.56 -12.11 -12.00
N ASP A 49 3.72 -13.35 -11.61
CA ASP A 49 4.87 -14.18 -11.99
C ASP A 49 6.16 -13.52 -11.53
N ASN A 50 7.03 -13.17 -12.45
CA ASN A 50 8.31 -12.56 -12.12
C ASN A 50 8.24 -11.06 -12.06
N TYR A 51 7.03 -10.51 -12.09
CA TYR A 51 6.80 -9.09 -12.06
C TYR A 51 5.90 -8.74 -10.91
N VAL A 52 5.94 -7.47 -10.54
CA VAL A 52 4.99 -6.88 -9.60
C VAL A 52 4.27 -5.77 -10.34
N ILE A 53 2.95 -5.80 -10.26
CA ILE A 53 2.15 -4.71 -10.82
C ILE A 53 2.01 -3.67 -9.73
N THR A 54 2.46 -2.46 -10.00
CA THR A 54 2.36 -1.35 -9.06
C THR A 54 1.21 -0.46 -9.49
N TYR A 55 0.24 -0.28 -8.58
CA TYR A 55 -0.92 0.56 -8.84
C TYR A 55 -0.76 1.89 -8.13
N PHE A 56 -0.95 2.98 -8.86
CA PHE A 56 -0.78 4.31 -8.28
C PHE A 56 -1.67 5.30 -9.01
N ARG A 57 -1.84 6.48 -8.41
CA ARG A 57 -2.65 7.53 -9.04
C ARG A 57 -1.77 8.45 -9.83
N LYS A 58 -2.25 8.79 -11.01
CA LYS A 58 -1.61 9.78 -11.86
C LYS A 58 -2.73 10.58 -12.49
N ASP A 59 -2.73 11.89 -12.25
CA ASP A 59 -3.78 12.77 -12.75
C ASP A 59 -5.16 12.27 -12.33
N GLN A 60 -5.25 11.85 -11.06
CA GLN A 60 -6.50 11.37 -10.45
C GLN A 60 -7.03 10.09 -11.06
N ARG A 61 -6.20 9.39 -11.80
CA ARG A 61 -6.57 8.08 -12.37
C ARG A 61 -5.68 7.02 -11.78
N VAL A 62 -6.24 5.83 -11.64
CA VAL A 62 -5.45 4.67 -11.22
C VAL A 62 -4.75 4.10 -12.44
N VAL A 63 -3.44 4.06 -12.39
CA VAL A 63 -2.63 3.49 -13.46
C VAL A 63 -1.75 2.43 -12.87
N LYS A 64 -1.15 1.63 -13.74
CA LYS A 64 -0.30 0.53 -13.27
C LYS A 64 0.98 0.46 -14.07
N GLU A 65 2.01 -0.05 -13.42
CA GLU A 65 3.29 -0.28 -14.06
C GLU A 65 3.82 -1.64 -13.64
N LEU A 66 4.32 -2.39 -14.61
CA LEU A 66 4.93 -3.69 -14.34
C LEU A 66 6.41 -3.49 -14.05
N ILE A 67 6.87 -4.03 -12.94
CA ILE A 67 8.25 -3.90 -12.53
C ILE A 67 8.78 -5.30 -12.23
N ARG A 68 9.92 -5.63 -12.81
CA ARG A 68 10.51 -6.95 -12.58
C ARG A 68 11.14 -6.98 -11.20
N THR A 69 10.40 -7.52 -10.26
CA THR A 69 10.82 -7.63 -8.88
C THR A 69 9.85 -8.59 -8.18
N SER A 70 9.94 -8.69 -6.86
CA SER A 70 9.07 -9.57 -6.10
C SER A 70 8.39 -8.79 -5.00
N LEU A 71 7.24 -9.30 -4.51
CA LEU A 71 6.58 -8.67 -3.39
C LEU A 71 7.44 -8.68 -2.14
N LYS A 72 8.26 -9.70 -1.99
CA LYS A 72 9.14 -9.77 -0.83
C LYS A 72 10.14 -8.61 -0.83
N ARG A 73 10.68 -8.28 -2.00
CA ARG A 73 11.56 -7.14 -2.11
C ARG A 73 10.83 -5.85 -1.80
N ILE A 74 9.67 -5.70 -2.38
CA ILE A 74 8.85 -4.51 -2.15
C ILE A 74 8.56 -4.37 -0.66
N GLU A 75 8.15 -5.47 -0.05
CA GLU A 75 7.82 -5.49 1.38
C GLU A 75 9.01 -5.05 2.22
N THR A 76 10.19 -5.55 1.89
CA THR A 76 11.40 -5.21 2.63
C THR A 76 11.79 -3.76 2.42
N GLU A 77 11.72 -3.29 1.18
CA GLU A 77 12.20 -1.96 0.85
C GLU A 77 11.27 -0.85 1.30
N LEU A 78 9.97 -1.14 1.40
CA LEU A 78 8.99 -0.11 1.70
C LEU A 78 8.28 -0.31 3.03
N VAL A 79 8.81 -1.15 3.90
CA VAL A 79 8.12 -1.45 5.15
C VAL A 79 7.98 -0.19 6.02
N GLU A 80 8.96 0.69 5.99
CA GLU A 80 8.90 1.89 6.80
C GLU A 80 8.03 2.97 6.19
N GLN A 81 7.58 2.78 4.97
CA GLN A 81 6.66 3.71 4.32
C GLN A 81 5.23 3.22 4.36
N ASN A 82 4.90 2.37 5.33
CA ASN A 82 3.53 1.88 5.54
C ASN A 82 3.03 0.94 4.45
N CYS A 83 3.93 0.33 3.70
CA CYS A 83 3.55 -0.67 2.71
C CYS A 83 3.74 -2.03 3.34
N VAL A 84 2.63 -2.73 3.56
CA VAL A 84 2.67 -3.99 4.29
C VAL A 84 1.97 -5.09 3.53
N ARG A 85 2.40 -6.31 3.78
CA ARG A 85 1.78 -7.48 3.17
C ARG A 85 0.41 -7.69 3.75
N CYS A 86 -0.57 -7.94 2.89
CA CYS A 86 -1.92 -8.26 3.36
C CYS A 86 -2.40 -9.58 2.80
N HIS A 87 -1.67 -10.13 1.87
CA HIS A 87 -2.06 -11.37 1.19
C HIS A 87 -0.82 -11.88 0.49
N ARG A 88 -0.76 -13.18 0.21
CA ARG A 88 0.42 -13.70 -0.48
C ARG A 88 0.65 -13.03 -1.82
N SER A 89 -0.40 -12.46 -2.40
CA SER A 89 -0.30 -11.82 -3.72
C SER A 89 -0.37 -10.31 -3.66
N PHE A 90 -0.48 -9.70 -2.49
CA PHE A 90 -0.68 -8.26 -2.39
C PHE A 90 0.11 -7.61 -1.27
N VAL A 91 0.63 -6.43 -1.57
CA VAL A 91 1.19 -5.50 -0.57
C VAL A 91 0.40 -4.21 -0.73
N VAL A 92 -0.04 -3.64 0.37
CA VAL A 92 -0.90 -2.46 0.32
C VAL A 92 -0.25 -1.30 1.05
N ASN A 93 -0.46 -0.10 0.53
CA ASN A 93 -0.05 1.12 1.22
C ASN A 93 -1.16 1.51 2.17
N LEU A 94 -0.92 1.34 3.46
CA LEU A 94 -1.93 1.58 4.48
C LEU A 94 -2.41 3.02 4.50
N GLN A 95 -1.59 3.94 4.04
CA GLN A 95 -1.97 5.34 4.02
C GLN A 95 -3.23 5.58 3.18
N ASN A 96 -3.42 4.77 2.16
CA ASN A 96 -4.52 4.97 1.22
C ASN A 96 -5.67 4.00 1.41
N VAL A 97 -5.67 3.23 2.48
CA VAL A 97 -6.79 2.35 2.78
C VAL A 97 -7.95 3.17 3.31
N SER A 98 -9.12 3.02 2.69
CA SER A 98 -10.29 3.73 3.15
C SER A 98 -11.08 2.91 4.16
N SER A 99 -11.11 1.59 4.02
CA SER A 99 -11.82 0.77 4.99
C SER A 99 -11.43 -0.69 4.84
N ILE A 100 -11.71 -1.45 5.88
CA ILE A 100 -11.63 -2.90 5.86
C ILE A 100 -13.05 -3.40 6.04
N LYS A 101 -13.46 -4.32 5.20
CA LYS A 101 -14.80 -4.88 5.26
C LYS A 101 -14.73 -6.38 5.43
N LYS A 102 -15.65 -6.89 6.20
CA LYS A 102 -15.81 -8.32 6.36
C LYS A 102 -16.94 -8.77 5.43
N ARG A 103 -16.64 -9.77 4.63
CA ARG A 103 -17.61 -10.30 3.70
C ARG A 103 -17.66 -11.81 3.89
N GLY A 104 -18.70 -12.27 4.62
CA GLY A 104 -18.74 -13.67 5.04
C GLY A 104 -17.61 -13.96 5.99
N ARG A 105 -16.75 -14.89 5.62
CA ARG A 105 -15.58 -15.25 6.45
C ARG A 105 -14.31 -14.56 5.98
N SER A 106 -14.43 -13.75 4.95
CA SER A 106 -13.28 -13.12 4.34
C SER A 106 -13.24 -11.64 4.67
N TYR A 107 -12.06 -11.07 4.56
CA TYR A 107 -11.86 -9.64 4.77
C TYR A 107 -11.27 -9.04 3.52
N GLU A 108 -11.64 -7.80 3.27
CA GLU A 108 -11.17 -7.07 2.09
C GLU A 108 -10.81 -5.65 2.46
N ILE A 109 -9.86 -5.11 1.70
CA ILE A 109 -9.46 -3.72 1.84
C ILE A 109 -10.08 -2.93 0.68
N SER A 110 -10.64 -1.78 1.02
CA SER A 110 -11.15 -0.84 0.02
C SER A 110 -10.22 0.34 -0.05
N ILE A 111 -9.93 0.77 -1.27
CA ILE A 111 -9.10 1.94 -1.52
C ILE A 111 -9.91 2.85 -2.43
N GLU A 112 -9.95 4.12 -2.08
CA GLU A 112 -10.74 5.08 -2.84
C GLU A 112 -10.26 5.12 -4.29
N GLY A 113 -11.19 4.99 -5.22
CA GLY A 113 -10.88 5.01 -6.64
C GLY A 113 -10.50 3.66 -7.21
N VAL A 114 -10.34 2.65 -6.38
CA VAL A 114 -10.03 1.30 -6.83
C VAL A 114 -11.31 0.48 -6.76
N LYS A 115 -11.74 -0.03 -7.91
CA LYS A 115 -13.03 -0.72 -7.97
C LYS A 115 -12.97 -2.09 -7.34
N THR A 116 -11.86 -2.79 -7.52
CA THR A 116 -11.75 -4.17 -7.03
C THR A 116 -11.17 -4.18 -5.64
N PRO A 117 -11.88 -4.75 -4.67
CA PRO A 117 -11.33 -4.83 -3.31
C PRO A 117 -10.10 -5.73 -3.27
N ILE A 118 -9.22 -5.46 -2.33
CA ILE A 118 -8.00 -6.22 -2.16
C ILE A 118 -8.21 -7.22 -1.03
N PRO A 119 -8.00 -8.51 -1.28
CA PRO A 119 -8.26 -9.53 -0.24
C PRO A 119 -7.20 -9.47 0.86
N ILE A 120 -7.62 -9.83 2.06
CA ILE A 120 -6.71 -9.99 3.18
C ILE A 120 -6.71 -11.46 3.54
N SER A 121 -5.54 -12.08 3.55
CA SER A 121 -5.43 -13.47 4.00
C SER A 121 -5.67 -13.54 5.50
N ARG A 122 -6.22 -14.67 5.93
CA ARG A 122 -6.58 -14.85 7.32
C ARG A 122 -5.43 -14.52 8.27
N GLY A 123 -4.24 -14.91 7.92
CA GLY A 123 -3.09 -14.67 8.79
C GLY A 123 -2.67 -13.23 8.90
N TYR A 124 -3.18 -12.36 8.03
CA TYR A 124 -2.80 -10.95 8.04
C TYR A 124 -3.87 -10.03 8.62
N VAL A 125 -5.07 -10.56 8.89
CA VAL A 125 -6.18 -9.70 9.30
C VAL A 125 -5.86 -8.93 10.56
N LYS A 126 -5.39 -9.61 11.59
CA LYS A 126 -5.13 -8.94 12.86
C LYS A 126 -4.02 -7.91 12.73
N ILE A 127 -2.99 -8.25 12.01
CA ILE A 127 -1.86 -7.32 11.80
C ILE A 127 -2.35 -6.05 11.13
N ILE A 128 -3.14 -6.20 10.08
CA ILE A 128 -3.64 -5.04 9.35
C ILE A 128 -4.58 -4.22 10.24
N GLN A 129 -5.46 -4.88 10.97
CA GLN A 129 -6.37 -4.17 11.86
C GLN A 129 -5.61 -3.40 12.92
N ASP A 130 -4.60 -4.01 13.50
CA ASP A 130 -3.82 -3.35 14.54
C ASP A 130 -3.08 -2.14 13.99
N LEU A 131 -2.57 -2.23 12.78
CA LEU A 131 -1.85 -1.13 12.17
C LEU A 131 -2.76 0.04 11.81
N LEU A 132 -4.03 -0.22 11.56
CA LEU A 132 -4.98 0.83 11.20
C LEU A 132 -5.69 1.42 12.40
N ILE A 133 -5.67 0.75 13.52
CA ILE A 133 -6.26 1.28 14.74
C ILE A 133 -5.22 2.11 15.44
N ILE A 134 -5.41 3.36 15.51
CA ILE A 134 -4.41 4.21 16.12
C ILE A 134 -5.03 5.11 17.16
#